data_99a5d6449317ef3bc3a13748ea7a4e2e
#
_entry.id   99a5d6449317ef3bc3a13748ea7a4e2e
#
_cell.length_a   1.000
_cell.length_b   1.000
_cell.length_c   1.000
_cell.angle_alpha   90.00
_cell.angle_beta   90.00
_cell.angle_gamma   90.00
#
_symmetry.space_group_name_H-M   'P 1'
#
loop_
_entity.id
_entity.type
_entity.pdbx_description
1 polymer ?
#
loop_
_entity_poly.entity_id
_entity_poly.type
_entity_poly.pdbx_seq_one_letter_code
_entity_poly.pdbx_strand_id
1 'polypeptide(L)' 'MKESRITYHVGEQGTRPWGEWQVLDLQSHVVVKKLLVYPGGRLSLQKHQYRTERWIVTEGVATVQCDNNLMHLNVGESI' A
#
# COMPACT_ATOMS: atom_id res chain seq x y z
N MET A 1 -6.13 22.36 10.86
CA MET A 1 -6.46 21.38 9.86
C MET A 1 -6.61 19.99 10.47
N LYS A 2 -7.19 19.15 9.73
CA LYS A 2 -7.49 17.83 10.21
C LYS A 2 -6.40 16.87 9.79
N GLU A 3 -5.77 16.26 10.74
CA GLU A 3 -4.80 15.23 10.41
C GLU A 3 -5.53 13.96 9.99
N SER A 4 -4.79 13.04 9.43
CA SER A 4 -5.33 11.77 9.05
C SER A 4 -5.83 11.01 10.25
N ARG A 5 -7.01 10.43 10.12
CA ARG A 5 -7.55 9.54 11.11
C ARG A 5 -7.55 8.14 10.58
N ILE A 6 -7.20 7.20 11.45
CA ILE A 6 -7.31 5.80 11.12
C ILE A 6 -8.72 5.37 11.48
N THR A 7 -9.52 5.13 10.43
CA THR A 7 -10.93 4.76 10.60
C THR A 7 -11.21 3.35 10.08
N TYR A 8 -10.17 2.56 9.89
CA TYR A 8 -10.32 1.19 9.40
C TYR A 8 -10.70 0.23 10.52
N HIS A 9 -11.16 -0.95 10.12
CA HIS A 9 -11.38 -2.08 11.01
C HIS A 9 -10.55 -3.24 10.52
N VAL A 10 -10.04 -4.04 11.43
CA VAL A 10 -9.32 -5.27 11.06
C VAL A 10 -10.25 -6.17 10.25
N GLY A 11 -9.76 -6.66 9.12
CA GLY A 11 -10.56 -7.47 8.20
C GLY A 11 -11.29 -6.67 7.14
N GLU A 12 -11.35 -5.37 7.29
CA GLU A 12 -11.96 -4.51 6.27
C GLU A 12 -11.22 -4.66 4.95
N GLN A 13 -11.96 -4.72 3.84
CA GLN A 13 -11.36 -4.91 2.53
C GLN A 13 -12.10 -4.11 1.49
N GLY A 14 -11.43 -3.90 0.37
CA GLY A 14 -12.01 -3.17 -0.73
C GLY A 14 -11.32 -3.48 -2.04
N THR A 15 -11.87 -2.93 -3.11
CA THR A 15 -11.32 -3.10 -4.44
C THR A 15 -10.90 -1.75 -5.00
N ARG A 16 -9.95 -1.82 -5.93
CA ARG A 16 -9.44 -0.66 -6.66
C ARG A 16 -9.22 -1.11 -8.10
N PRO A 17 -9.07 -0.18 -9.05
CA PRO A 17 -8.79 -0.59 -10.43
C PRO A 17 -7.56 -1.47 -10.57
N TRP A 18 -6.58 -1.32 -9.68
CA TRP A 18 -5.33 -2.08 -9.75
C TRP A 18 -5.40 -3.40 -8.97
N GLY A 19 -6.41 -3.63 -8.14
CA GLY A 19 -6.46 -4.84 -7.35
C GLY A 19 -7.37 -4.74 -6.14
N GLU A 20 -6.90 -5.32 -5.03
CA GLU A 20 -7.67 -5.38 -3.79
C GLU A 20 -6.78 -5.05 -2.60
N TRP A 21 -7.40 -4.64 -1.52
CA TRP A 21 -6.70 -4.38 -0.27
C TRP A 21 -7.49 -4.97 0.90
N GLN A 22 -6.76 -5.29 1.96
CA GLN A 22 -7.37 -5.79 3.19
C GLN A 22 -6.55 -5.33 4.39
N VAL A 23 -7.22 -4.89 5.44
CA VAL A 23 -6.56 -4.49 6.68
C VAL A 23 -6.27 -5.76 7.48
N LEU A 24 -5.00 -5.98 7.77
CA LEU A 24 -4.56 -7.15 8.52
C LEU A 24 -4.40 -6.86 10.00
N ASP A 25 -3.95 -5.66 10.34
CA ASP A 25 -3.72 -5.27 11.71
C ASP A 25 -3.89 -3.78 11.88
N LEU A 26 -4.28 -3.37 13.07
CA LEU A 26 -4.56 -1.98 13.36
C LEU A 26 -4.04 -1.66 14.75
N GLN A 27 -3.07 -0.76 14.83
CA GLN A 27 -2.54 -0.24 16.06
C GLN A 27 -2.89 1.24 16.14
N SER A 28 -2.57 1.90 17.25
CA SER A 28 -3.01 3.28 17.45
C SER A 28 -2.48 4.23 16.39
N HIS A 29 -1.32 3.96 15.81
CA HIS A 29 -0.73 4.83 14.79
C HIS A 29 -0.24 4.08 13.57
N VAL A 30 -0.61 2.80 13.43
CA VAL A 30 -0.11 1.95 12.35
C VAL A 30 -1.27 1.14 11.78
N VAL A 31 -1.36 1.10 10.46
CA VAL A 31 -2.26 0.20 9.75
C VAL A 31 -1.41 -0.72 8.90
N VAL A 32 -1.63 -2.02 9.03
CA VAL A 32 -0.98 -3.01 8.18
C VAL A 32 -2.01 -3.53 7.19
N LYS A 33 -1.71 -3.42 5.91
CA LYS A 33 -2.60 -3.85 4.84
C LYS A 33 -1.92 -4.86 3.94
N LYS A 34 -2.70 -5.80 3.44
CA LYS A 34 -2.30 -6.63 2.32
C LYS A 34 -2.85 -5.99 1.05
N LEU A 35 -1.99 -5.85 0.05
CA LEU A 35 -2.39 -5.36 -1.26
C LEU A 35 -2.19 -6.48 -2.26
N LEU A 36 -3.25 -6.81 -3.00
CA LEU A 36 -3.20 -7.77 -4.09
C LEU A 36 -3.32 -6.98 -5.38
N VAL A 37 -2.27 -6.98 -6.19
CA VAL A 37 -2.22 -6.21 -7.43
C VAL A 37 -2.42 -7.16 -8.59
N TYR A 38 -3.41 -6.86 -9.44
CA TYR A 38 -3.69 -7.69 -10.61
C TYR A 38 -2.56 -7.55 -11.63
N PRO A 39 -2.36 -8.58 -12.47
CA PRO A 39 -1.38 -8.46 -13.56
C PRO A 39 -1.66 -7.20 -14.37
N GLY A 40 -0.61 -6.44 -14.65
CA GLY A 40 -0.73 -5.16 -15.34
C GLY A 40 -1.10 -4.00 -14.46
N GLY A 41 -1.40 -4.25 -13.18
CA GLY A 41 -1.70 -3.17 -12.25
C GLY A 41 -0.46 -2.42 -11.83
N ARG A 42 -0.66 -1.17 -11.44
CA ARG A 42 0.44 -0.30 -11.01
C ARG A 42 0.03 0.43 -9.75
N LEU A 43 0.92 0.45 -8.79
CA LEU A 43 0.74 1.21 -7.56
C LEU A 43 1.51 2.51 -7.66
N SER A 44 0.91 3.58 -7.15
CA SER A 44 1.58 4.88 -7.05
C SER A 44 1.84 5.20 -5.60
N LEU A 45 3.09 5.45 -5.28
CA LEU A 45 3.50 5.83 -3.94
C LEU A 45 3.62 7.35 -3.89
N GLN A 46 2.88 7.94 -2.99
CA GLN A 46 2.86 9.40 -2.83
C GLN A 46 3.29 9.76 -1.42
N LYS A 47 3.91 10.92 -1.30
CA LYS A 47 4.26 11.45 0.00
C LYS A 47 3.01 11.99 0.67
N HIS A 48 2.93 11.74 1.97
CA HIS A 48 1.86 12.25 2.80
C HIS A 48 2.46 13.14 3.90
N GLN A 49 1.72 14.16 4.26
CA GLN A 49 2.21 15.12 5.25
C GLN A 49 2.21 14.53 6.66
N TYR A 50 1.25 13.67 6.97
CA TYR A 50 1.02 13.23 8.34
C TYR A 50 1.19 11.73 8.52
N ARG A 51 1.68 11.01 7.50
CA ARG A 51 1.89 9.57 7.62
C ARG A 51 3.02 9.14 6.71
N THR A 52 3.62 8.04 7.08
CA THR A 52 4.67 7.39 6.30
C THR A 52 4.16 6.04 5.86
N GLU A 53 4.43 5.68 4.62
CA GLU A 53 4.08 4.39 4.07
C GLU A 53 5.34 3.63 3.72
N ARG A 54 5.29 2.33 3.95
CA ARG A 54 6.35 1.43 3.53
C ARG A 54 5.71 0.17 2.96
N TRP A 55 6.14 -0.20 1.78
CA TRP A 55 5.63 -1.37 1.09
C TRP A 55 6.72 -2.42 0.97
N ILE A 56 6.33 -3.68 1.18
CA ILE A 56 7.24 -4.83 1.06
C ILE A 56 6.54 -5.83 0.16
N VAL A 57 7.27 -6.33 -0.85
CA VAL A 57 6.73 -7.32 -1.78
C VAL A 57 6.90 -8.69 -1.14
N THR A 58 5.81 -9.42 -1.00
CA THR A 58 5.83 -10.77 -0.43
C THR A 58 5.65 -11.85 -1.49
N GLU A 59 5.14 -11.50 -2.67
CA GLU A 59 4.89 -12.47 -3.72
C GLU A 59 4.90 -11.74 -5.06
N GLY A 60 5.55 -12.32 -6.06
CA GLY A 60 5.59 -11.78 -7.41
C GLY A 60 6.53 -10.60 -7.57
N VAL A 61 6.27 -9.80 -8.59
CA VAL A 61 7.03 -8.59 -8.88
C VAL A 61 6.05 -7.44 -8.95
N ALA A 62 6.29 -6.40 -8.16
CA ALA A 62 5.42 -5.23 -8.13
C ALA A 62 5.97 -4.12 -9.00
N THR A 63 5.09 -3.48 -9.77
CA THR A 63 5.43 -2.27 -10.51
C THR A 63 4.94 -1.09 -9.70
N VAL A 64 5.85 -0.22 -9.31
CA VAL A 64 5.56 0.92 -8.45
C VAL A 64 6.03 2.20 -9.12
N GLN A 65 5.17 3.19 -9.16
CA GLN A 65 5.53 4.53 -9.60
C GLN A 65 5.72 5.40 -8.37
N CYS A 66 6.91 5.95 -8.24
CA CYS A 66 7.25 6.87 -7.16
C CYS A 66 7.75 8.15 -7.79
N ASP A 67 6.98 9.23 -7.60
CA ASP A 67 7.22 10.49 -8.32
C ASP A 67 7.23 10.23 -9.82
N ASN A 68 8.35 10.53 -10.52
CA ASN A 68 8.47 10.31 -11.95
C ASN A 68 9.22 9.02 -12.29
N ASN A 69 9.50 8.20 -11.28
CA ASN A 69 10.28 6.98 -11.46
C ASN A 69 9.38 5.77 -11.42
N LEU A 70 9.62 4.85 -12.35
CA LEU A 70 8.94 3.57 -12.38
C LEU A 70 9.93 2.50 -11.93
N MET A 71 9.53 1.69 -10.95
CA MET A 71 10.38 0.68 -10.36
C MET A 71 9.71 -0.67 -10.38
N HIS A 72 10.52 -1.71 -10.44
CA HIS A 72 10.05 -3.09 -10.27
C HIS A 72 10.69 -3.64 -9.00
N LEU A 73 9.86 -4.09 -8.09
CA LEU A 73 10.30 -4.63 -6.81
C LEU A 73 10.07 -6.14 -6.80
N ASN A 74 11.10 -6.87 -6.43
CA ASN A 74 11.03 -8.31 -6.26
C ASN A 74 10.69 -8.67 -4.82
N VAL A 75 10.39 -9.94 -4.59
CA VAL A 75 10.06 -10.43 -3.26
C VAL A 75 11.18 -10.05 -2.28
N GLY A 76 10.78 -9.51 -1.14
CA GLY A 76 11.70 -9.07 -0.10
C GLY A 76 12.18 -7.64 -0.24
N GLU A 77 11.95 -7.03 -1.40
CA GLU A 77 12.31 -5.63 -1.59
C GLU A 77 11.22 -4.71 -1.07
N SER A 78 11.62 -3.52 -0.68
CA SER A 78 10.70 -2.56 -0.10
C SER A 78 10.96 -1.16 -0.62
N ILE A 79 10.00 -0.31 -0.42
CA ILE A 79 10.09 1.09 -0.81
C ILE A 79 9.37 1.95 0.22
#